data_506b7e525b323a363145c9a62568fb35
#
_entry.id   506b7e525b323a363145c9a62568fb35
#
_cell.length_a   1.000
_cell.length_b   1.000
_cell.length_c   1.000
_cell.angle_alpha   90.00
_cell.angle_beta   90.00
_cell.angle_gamma   90.00
#
_symmetry.space_group_name_H-M   'P 1'
#
loop_
_entity.id
_entity.type
_entity.pdbx_description
1 polymer ?
#
loop_
_entity_poly.entity_id
_entity_poly.type
_entity_poly.pdbx_seq_one_letter_code
_entity_poly.pdbx_strand_id
1 'polypeptide(L)'
;MSGKLYLCATPIGNLEDITLRVLRVLKEVDLIAAEATRNSIKLLNHFDIKTPMTSYHEYNKVEKAYTLIEKMQEGLNVALITDAGTPGISDPGEVLAAMCYDAGIEVTSLPGPAACITALTLSGLSTRRFAFEAFLPPDKKERKAILEELKNETRTIILYEAPHHLVGTLQELYQALGNRRMTLCRELTKKYETAFRTTIEDLIAFYKDQKPLGECVLVIEGRSRKEMEQESQESWRDISIEEHMAIYENQGIARKEAMKMVAKDRGVTKRDIYQALLLQK
;
A
#
# COMPACT_ATOMS: atom_id res chain seq x y z
N MET A 1 35.12 13.80 0.79
CA MET A 1 33.85 13.41 1.43
C MET A 1 32.99 12.78 0.35
N SER A 2 32.31 11.67 0.63
CA SER A 2 31.37 11.08 -0.32
C SER A 2 30.23 12.06 -0.62
N GLY A 3 29.68 11.98 -1.82
CA GLY A 3 28.45 12.65 -2.18
C GLY A 3 27.24 12.01 -1.51
N LYS A 4 26.05 12.45 -1.88
CA LYS A 4 24.77 12.10 -1.24
C LYS A 4 23.70 11.76 -2.26
N LEU A 5 22.82 10.81 -1.93
CA LEU A 5 21.60 10.52 -2.69
C LEU A 5 20.42 11.35 -2.16
N TYR A 6 19.74 12.03 -3.08
CA TYR A 6 18.51 12.77 -2.82
C TYR A 6 17.35 12.09 -3.54
N LEU A 7 16.38 11.54 -2.80
CA LEU A 7 15.13 11.06 -3.36
C LEU A 7 14.19 12.27 -3.51
N CYS A 8 13.93 12.68 -4.74
CA CYS A 8 13.21 13.93 -5.05
C CYS A 8 11.82 13.63 -5.59
N ALA A 9 10.79 13.90 -4.79
CA ALA A 9 9.41 13.70 -5.20
C ALA A 9 9.02 14.64 -6.35
N THR A 10 8.46 14.09 -7.44
CA THR A 10 7.96 14.82 -8.61
C THR A 10 6.44 14.93 -8.60
N PRO A 11 5.85 15.86 -9.35
CA PRO A 11 4.39 15.99 -9.46
C PRO A 11 3.71 14.70 -9.93
N ILE A 12 2.51 14.43 -9.43
CA ILE A 12 1.68 13.30 -9.85
C ILE A 12 0.59 13.69 -10.85
N GLY A 13 0.64 14.92 -11.36
CA GLY A 13 -0.33 15.43 -12.35
C GLY A 13 -0.44 16.94 -12.41
N ASN A 14 -0.03 17.66 -11.38
CA ASN A 14 -0.02 19.12 -11.33
C ASN A 14 1.39 19.62 -11.01
N LEU A 15 1.97 20.40 -11.90
CA LEU A 15 3.33 20.93 -11.77
C LEU A 15 3.51 21.82 -10.53
N GLU A 16 2.45 22.43 -10.02
CA GLU A 16 2.47 23.27 -8.81
C GLU A 16 2.72 22.48 -7.52
N ASP A 17 2.54 21.15 -7.56
CA ASP A 17 2.77 20.28 -6.40
C ASP A 17 4.26 20.02 -6.13
N ILE A 18 5.16 20.42 -7.03
CA ILE A 18 6.59 20.31 -6.80
C ILE A 18 7.04 21.27 -5.69
N THR A 19 7.86 20.79 -4.77
CA THR A 19 8.33 21.65 -3.67
C THR A 19 9.49 22.54 -4.10
N LEU A 20 9.57 23.73 -3.51
CA LEU A 20 10.70 24.65 -3.71
C LEU A 20 12.05 24.00 -3.37
N ARG A 21 12.06 23.10 -2.38
CA ARG A 21 13.26 22.37 -1.97
C ARG A 21 13.69 21.38 -3.04
N VAL A 22 12.77 20.66 -3.66
CA VAL A 22 13.06 19.75 -4.78
C VAL A 22 13.63 20.53 -5.96
N LEU A 23 13.00 21.65 -6.35
CA LEU A 23 13.50 22.50 -7.45
C LEU A 23 14.93 22.99 -7.21
N ARG A 24 15.22 23.42 -5.97
CA ARG A 24 16.57 23.85 -5.60
C ARG A 24 17.57 22.69 -5.71
N VAL A 25 17.27 21.53 -5.10
CA VAL A 25 18.16 20.38 -5.10
C VAL A 25 18.43 19.87 -6.52
N LEU A 26 17.40 19.78 -7.38
CA LEU A 26 17.57 19.36 -8.77
C LEU A 26 18.49 20.30 -9.58
N LYS A 27 18.62 21.59 -9.19
CA LYS A 27 19.56 22.54 -9.80
C LYS A 27 20.97 22.46 -9.22
N GLU A 28 21.10 21.98 -7.98
CA GLU A 28 22.40 21.98 -7.23
C GLU A 28 23.16 20.66 -7.35
N VAL A 29 22.48 19.51 -7.61
CA VAL A 29 23.15 18.22 -7.71
C VAL A 29 23.96 18.09 -9.01
N ASP A 30 24.93 17.18 -8.99
CA ASP A 30 25.81 16.93 -10.13
C ASP A 30 25.17 16.06 -11.20
N LEU A 31 24.20 15.20 -10.82
CA LEU A 31 23.56 14.25 -11.71
C LEU A 31 22.12 13.97 -11.26
N ILE A 32 21.21 13.87 -12.21
CA ILE A 32 19.84 13.38 -11.98
C ILE A 32 19.70 11.98 -12.58
N ALA A 33 19.31 11.01 -11.76
CA ALA A 33 18.89 9.68 -12.20
C ALA A 33 17.36 9.69 -12.35
N ALA A 34 16.84 9.29 -13.51
CA ALA A 34 15.43 9.37 -13.86
C ALA A 34 14.92 8.06 -14.47
N GLU A 35 13.69 7.67 -14.12
CA GLU A 35 13.06 6.44 -14.61
C GLU A 35 12.83 6.52 -16.13
N ALA A 36 12.00 7.43 -16.60
CA ALA A 36 11.82 7.69 -18.01
C ALA A 36 12.37 9.08 -18.40
N THR A 37 13.58 9.11 -18.93
CA THR A 37 14.26 10.36 -19.29
C THR A 37 13.45 11.25 -20.23
N ARG A 38 12.63 10.66 -21.13
CA ARG A 38 11.74 11.42 -22.04
C ARG A 38 10.64 12.20 -21.32
N ASN A 39 10.15 11.67 -20.21
CA ASN A 39 9.14 12.35 -19.41
C ASN A 39 9.79 13.39 -18.50
N SER A 40 10.87 12.99 -17.84
CA SER A 40 11.61 13.84 -16.92
C SER A 40 12.17 15.09 -17.59
N ILE A 41 12.65 15.02 -18.83
CA ILE A 41 13.19 16.19 -19.56
C ILE A 41 12.13 17.30 -19.73
N LYS A 42 10.85 16.96 -19.85
CA LYS A 42 9.77 17.97 -19.94
C LYS A 42 9.63 18.73 -18.62
N LEU A 43 9.68 18.02 -17.49
CA LEU A 43 9.65 18.60 -16.15
C LEU A 43 10.86 19.51 -15.94
N LEU A 44 12.06 19.01 -16.22
CA LEU A 44 13.31 19.76 -16.02
C LEU A 44 13.35 21.04 -16.89
N ASN A 45 12.91 20.94 -18.14
CA ASN A 45 12.82 22.09 -19.03
C ASN A 45 11.81 23.13 -18.56
N HIS A 46 10.65 22.69 -18.02
CA HIS A 46 9.63 23.60 -17.51
C HIS A 46 10.18 24.49 -16.36
N PHE A 47 11.03 23.93 -15.50
CA PHE A 47 11.62 24.64 -14.36
C PHE A 47 13.03 25.17 -14.62
N ASP A 48 13.45 25.18 -15.89
CA ASP A 48 14.80 25.61 -16.30
C ASP A 48 15.94 24.96 -15.49
N ILE A 49 15.86 23.62 -15.37
CA ILE A 49 16.88 22.78 -14.73
C ILE A 49 17.76 22.20 -15.81
N LYS A 50 19.07 22.49 -15.76
CA LYS A 50 20.08 22.08 -16.76
C LYS A 50 20.99 20.95 -16.30
N THR A 51 20.77 20.44 -15.10
CA THR A 51 21.55 19.35 -14.51
C THR A 51 21.56 18.13 -15.44
N PRO A 52 22.75 17.52 -15.67
CA PRO A 52 22.87 16.31 -16.47
C PRO A 52 21.94 15.18 -15.95
N MET A 53 21.39 14.40 -16.87
CA MET A 53 20.46 13.33 -16.53
C MET A 53 20.92 11.99 -17.10
N THR A 54 20.69 10.91 -16.34
CA THR A 54 20.91 9.53 -16.76
C THR A 54 19.68 8.68 -16.47
N SER A 55 19.51 7.54 -17.18
CA SER A 55 18.41 6.62 -16.92
C SER A 55 18.67 5.74 -15.70
N TYR A 56 17.64 5.50 -14.89
CA TYR A 56 17.59 4.53 -13.81
C TYR A 56 16.19 3.94 -13.72
N HIS A 57 15.98 2.71 -14.18
CA HIS A 57 14.67 2.08 -14.30
C HIS A 57 14.75 0.59 -13.95
N GLU A 58 13.62 -0.10 -13.86
CA GLU A 58 13.50 -1.48 -13.43
C GLU A 58 14.48 -2.43 -14.13
N TYR A 59 14.69 -2.28 -15.43
CA TYR A 59 15.54 -3.18 -16.22
C TYR A 59 17.05 -2.95 -16.06
N ASN A 60 17.49 -1.82 -15.51
CA ASN A 60 18.92 -1.51 -15.31
C ASN A 60 19.27 -1.22 -13.85
N LYS A 61 18.33 -1.32 -12.93
CA LYS A 61 18.43 -0.84 -11.54
C LYS A 61 19.68 -1.31 -10.81
N VAL A 62 20.07 -2.58 -10.95
CA VAL A 62 21.22 -3.14 -10.22
C VAL A 62 22.55 -2.63 -10.78
N GLU A 63 22.77 -2.80 -12.10
CA GLU A 63 24.01 -2.36 -12.77
C GLU A 63 24.22 -0.85 -12.64
N LYS A 64 23.13 -0.12 -12.87
CA LYS A 64 23.15 1.34 -12.81
C LYS A 64 23.37 1.87 -11.39
N ALA A 65 22.83 1.16 -10.37
CA ALA A 65 23.08 1.53 -8.97
C ALA A 65 24.56 1.48 -8.63
N TYR A 66 25.30 0.45 -9.02
CA TYR A 66 26.76 0.40 -8.82
C TYR A 66 27.46 1.62 -9.44
N THR A 67 27.13 1.95 -10.68
CA THR A 67 27.70 3.12 -11.35
C THR A 67 27.39 4.43 -10.61
N LEU A 68 26.18 4.59 -10.08
CA LEU A 68 25.79 5.78 -9.32
C LEU A 68 26.48 5.85 -7.97
N ILE A 69 26.63 4.71 -7.29
CA ILE A 69 27.34 4.61 -6.02
C ILE A 69 28.81 4.98 -6.19
N GLU A 70 29.50 4.45 -7.22
CA GLU A 70 30.90 4.85 -7.53
C GLU A 70 31.04 6.37 -7.67
N LYS A 71 30.15 6.99 -8.44
CA LYS A 71 30.13 8.46 -8.60
C LYS A 71 29.91 9.19 -7.27
N MET A 72 29.00 8.68 -6.41
CA MET A 72 28.80 9.28 -5.09
C MET A 72 29.98 9.07 -4.16
N GLN A 73 30.70 7.94 -4.25
CA GLN A 73 31.94 7.72 -3.52
C GLN A 73 33.07 8.68 -3.97
N GLU A 74 33.05 9.08 -5.23
CA GLU A 74 33.94 10.12 -5.78
C GLU A 74 33.54 11.53 -5.35
N GLY A 75 32.41 11.71 -4.67
CA GLY A 75 31.93 12.98 -4.12
C GLY A 75 30.79 13.66 -4.86
N LEU A 76 30.24 13.06 -5.92
CA LEU A 76 29.11 13.63 -6.65
C LEU A 76 27.80 13.46 -5.89
N ASN A 77 26.98 14.50 -5.87
CA ASN A 77 25.60 14.44 -5.38
C ASN A 77 24.66 13.97 -6.48
N VAL A 78 23.80 13.02 -6.18
CA VAL A 78 22.85 12.45 -7.14
C VAL A 78 21.42 12.68 -6.66
N ALA A 79 20.54 13.18 -7.51
CA ALA A 79 19.10 13.19 -7.29
C ALA A 79 18.46 12.04 -8.04
N LEU A 80 17.62 11.27 -7.37
CA LEU A 80 16.72 10.28 -8.01
C LEU A 80 15.33 10.89 -8.14
N ILE A 81 14.78 10.81 -9.33
CA ILE A 81 13.38 11.13 -9.65
C ILE A 81 12.72 9.97 -10.37
N THR A 82 11.42 9.81 -10.18
CA THR A 82 10.57 8.86 -10.90
C THR A 82 9.64 9.58 -11.87
N ASP A 83 8.87 8.86 -12.66
CA ASP A 83 7.92 9.45 -13.58
C ASP A 83 6.86 10.29 -12.88
N ALA A 84 6.44 9.87 -11.68
CA ALA A 84 5.47 10.60 -10.87
C ALA A 84 5.58 10.22 -9.38
N GLY A 85 5.56 11.20 -8.51
CA GLY A 85 5.49 11.00 -7.07
C GLY A 85 6.83 10.85 -6.38
N THR A 86 6.79 10.20 -5.22
CA THR A 86 7.94 10.02 -4.32
C THR A 86 8.74 8.77 -4.69
N PRO A 87 10.05 8.89 -5.01
CA PRO A 87 10.90 7.76 -5.35
C PRO A 87 11.00 6.74 -4.20
N GLY A 88 11.05 5.45 -4.55
CA GLY A 88 11.07 4.34 -3.61
C GLY A 88 9.69 3.88 -3.14
N ILE A 89 8.62 4.42 -3.75
CA ILE A 89 7.23 4.00 -3.51
C ILE A 89 6.68 3.36 -4.79
N SER A 90 6.76 2.04 -4.88
CA SER A 90 6.34 1.25 -6.06
C SER A 90 7.19 1.52 -7.33
N ASP A 91 8.48 1.76 -7.13
CA ASP A 91 9.46 2.00 -8.19
C ASP A 91 10.86 1.49 -7.77
N PRO A 92 11.83 1.37 -8.68
CA PRO A 92 13.15 0.83 -8.37
C PRO A 92 14.03 1.69 -7.45
N GLY A 93 13.55 2.85 -7.01
CA GLY A 93 14.28 3.74 -6.09
C GLY A 93 14.61 3.09 -4.76
N GLU A 94 13.78 2.14 -4.29
CA GLU A 94 14.06 1.35 -3.08
C GLU A 94 15.38 0.59 -3.15
N VAL A 95 15.69 0.01 -4.32
CA VAL A 95 16.93 -0.75 -4.54
C VAL A 95 18.15 0.16 -4.45
N LEU A 96 18.11 1.34 -5.10
CA LEU A 96 19.22 2.29 -5.04
C LEU A 96 19.44 2.81 -3.61
N ALA A 97 18.36 3.13 -2.91
CA ALA A 97 18.43 3.59 -1.52
C ALA A 97 19.07 2.52 -0.62
N ALA A 98 18.63 1.26 -0.72
CA ALA A 98 19.20 0.15 0.05
C ALA A 98 20.69 -0.05 -0.25
N MET A 99 21.08 -0.09 -1.51
CA MET A 99 22.49 -0.24 -1.92
C MET A 99 23.35 0.96 -1.48
N CYS A 100 22.79 2.17 -1.44
CA CYS A 100 23.51 3.35 -0.90
C CYS A 100 23.78 3.20 0.60
N TYR A 101 22.81 2.72 1.39
CA TYR A 101 23.02 2.45 2.82
C TYR A 101 24.13 1.41 3.03
N ASP A 102 24.12 0.33 2.25
CA ASP A 102 25.16 -0.72 2.33
C ASP A 102 26.54 -0.19 1.96
N ALA A 103 26.61 0.79 1.06
CA ALA A 103 27.85 1.44 0.64
C ALA A 103 28.29 2.63 1.54
N GLY A 104 27.55 2.94 2.61
CA GLY A 104 27.82 4.06 3.50
C GLY A 104 27.56 5.44 2.89
N ILE A 105 26.74 5.51 1.83
CA ILE A 105 26.30 6.77 1.20
C ILE A 105 25.11 7.35 1.97
N GLU A 106 25.18 8.63 2.28
CA GLU A 106 24.07 9.33 2.92
C GLU A 106 22.88 9.45 1.96
N VAL A 107 21.68 9.07 2.45
CA VAL A 107 20.42 9.16 1.68
C VAL A 107 19.48 10.14 2.37
N THR A 108 18.86 11.03 1.59
CA THR A 108 17.82 11.95 2.07
C THR A 108 16.62 11.89 1.14
N SER A 109 15.43 11.72 1.72
CA SER A 109 14.16 11.85 0.99
C SER A 109 13.57 13.24 1.19
N LEU A 110 13.23 13.90 0.09
CA LEU A 110 12.56 15.20 0.11
C LEU A 110 11.04 14.99 0.07
N PRO A 111 10.30 15.49 1.08
CA PRO A 111 8.84 15.37 1.09
C PRO A 111 8.21 15.97 -0.17
N GLY A 112 7.14 15.34 -0.63
CA GLY A 112 6.41 15.82 -1.82
C GLY A 112 5.22 14.94 -2.15
N PRO A 113 4.69 15.04 -3.38
CA PRO A 113 3.50 14.32 -3.80
C PRO A 113 3.65 12.80 -3.69
N ALA A 114 2.59 12.15 -3.18
CA ALA A 114 2.46 10.70 -3.13
C ALA A 114 0.99 10.32 -3.35
N ALA A 115 0.70 9.62 -4.44
CA ALA A 115 -0.67 9.30 -4.84
C ALA A 115 -1.43 8.50 -3.78
N CYS A 116 -0.76 7.54 -3.11
CA CYS A 116 -1.35 6.73 -2.04
C CYS A 116 -1.80 7.57 -0.84
N ILE A 117 -1.01 8.56 -0.41
CA ILE A 117 -1.36 9.45 0.71
C ILE A 117 -2.44 10.44 0.29
N THR A 118 -2.35 11.01 -0.91
CA THR A 118 -3.38 11.91 -1.44
C THR A 118 -4.73 11.20 -1.54
N ALA A 119 -4.77 9.98 -2.08
CA ALA A 119 -5.97 9.18 -2.15
C ALA A 119 -6.52 8.83 -0.77
N LEU A 120 -5.66 8.42 0.17
CA LEU A 120 -6.06 8.08 1.53
C LEU A 120 -6.76 9.26 2.23
N THR A 121 -6.20 10.48 2.11
CA THR A 121 -6.80 11.69 2.70
C THR A 121 -8.13 12.07 2.07
N LEU A 122 -8.32 11.81 0.78
CA LEU A 122 -9.58 12.05 0.05
C LEU A 122 -10.64 10.97 0.30
N SER A 123 -10.23 9.77 0.73
CA SER A 123 -11.12 8.60 0.79
C SER A 123 -12.27 8.72 1.79
N GLY A 124 -12.05 9.45 2.89
CA GLY A 124 -12.99 9.49 4.02
C GLY A 124 -13.00 8.18 4.85
N LEU A 125 -12.07 7.26 4.59
CA LEU A 125 -11.84 6.06 5.39
C LEU A 125 -10.82 6.33 6.50
N SER A 126 -10.62 5.36 7.40
CA SER A 126 -9.69 5.52 8.51
C SER A 126 -8.24 5.70 8.03
N THR A 127 -7.60 6.78 8.45
CA THR A 127 -6.20 7.08 8.11
C THR A 127 -5.21 6.67 9.20
N ARG A 128 -5.71 6.25 10.38
CA ARG A 128 -4.86 5.94 11.53
C ARG A 128 -3.93 4.75 11.28
N ARG A 129 -4.45 3.74 10.61
CA ARG A 129 -3.70 2.53 10.23
C ARG A 129 -4.09 2.14 8.82
N PHE A 130 -3.12 2.01 7.96
CA PHE A 130 -3.32 1.58 6.58
C PHE A 130 -2.21 0.64 6.12
N ALA A 131 -2.49 -0.12 5.09
CA ALA A 131 -1.56 -0.97 4.36
C ALA A 131 -1.52 -0.49 2.91
N PHE A 132 -0.32 -0.34 2.37
CA PHE A 132 -0.10 0.00 0.97
C PHE A 132 0.46 -1.23 0.27
N GLU A 133 -0.29 -1.73 -0.71
CA GLU A 133 0.01 -2.94 -1.46
C GLU A 133 0.51 -2.66 -2.89
N ALA A 134 0.62 -1.38 -3.26
CA ALA A 134 1.00 -0.95 -4.61
C ALA A 134 0.10 -1.61 -5.70
N PHE A 135 0.71 -2.13 -6.77
CA PHE A 135 0.01 -2.93 -7.77
C PHE A 135 -0.01 -4.40 -7.37
N LEU A 136 -1.16 -5.04 -7.49
CA LEU A 136 -1.21 -6.50 -7.33
C LEU A 136 -0.35 -7.18 -8.42
N PRO A 137 0.43 -8.21 -8.07
CA PRO A 137 1.34 -8.84 -9.02
C PRO A 137 0.59 -9.45 -10.20
N PRO A 138 1.21 -9.52 -11.39
CA PRO A 138 0.63 -10.15 -12.58
C PRO A 138 0.60 -11.68 -12.49
N ASP A 139 1.48 -12.29 -11.70
CA ASP A 139 1.47 -13.73 -11.44
C ASP A 139 0.22 -14.14 -10.66
N LYS A 140 -0.56 -15.05 -11.23
CA LYS A 140 -1.86 -15.45 -10.67
C LYS A 140 -1.75 -16.12 -9.29
N LYS A 141 -0.67 -16.87 -9.03
CA LYS A 141 -0.49 -17.60 -7.77
C LYS A 141 -0.14 -16.62 -6.66
N GLU A 142 0.80 -15.72 -6.91
CA GLU A 142 1.21 -14.67 -5.99
C GLU A 142 0.05 -13.70 -5.71
N ARG A 143 -0.64 -13.24 -6.76
CA ARG A 143 -1.83 -12.39 -6.66
C ARG A 143 -2.91 -13.00 -5.78
N LYS A 144 -3.20 -14.31 -5.97
CA LYS A 144 -4.17 -15.03 -5.14
C LYS A 144 -3.74 -15.12 -3.68
N ALA A 145 -2.44 -15.34 -3.42
CA ALA A 145 -1.91 -15.38 -2.06
C ALA A 145 -2.09 -14.03 -1.35
N ILE A 146 -1.74 -12.92 -2.00
CA ILE A 146 -1.94 -11.57 -1.44
C ILE A 146 -3.42 -11.29 -1.19
N LEU A 147 -4.31 -11.62 -2.13
CA LEU A 147 -5.75 -11.43 -1.93
C LEU A 147 -6.30 -12.22 -0.74
N GLU A 148 -5.80 -13.44 -0.50
CA GLU A 148 -6.19 -14.23 0.67
C GLU A 148 -5.66 -13.62 1.98
N GLU A 149 -4.43 -13.06 1.99
CA GLU A 149 -3.90 -12.30 3.13
C GLU A 149 -4.75 -11.07 3.44
N LEU A 150 -5.13 -10.31 2.41
CA LEU A 150 -5.96 -9.10 2.53
C LEU A 150 -7.38 -9.38 3.03
N LYS A 151 -7.88 -10.61 2.92
CA LYS A 151 -9.21 -11.00 3.40
C LYS A 151 -9.44 -10.64 4.88
N ASN A 152 -8.42 -10.81 5.71
CA ASN A 152 -8.49 -10.53 7.13
C ASN A 152 -7.82 -9.20 7.54
N GLU A 153 -7.38 -8.40 6.56
CA GLU A 153 -6.76 -7.11 6.84
C GLU A 153 -7.77 -6.14 7.46
N THR A 154 -7.44 -5.63 8.64
CA THR A 154 -8.29 -4.70 9.40
C THR A 154 -7.93 -3.23 9.22
N ARG A 155 -6.77 -2.96 8.60
CA ARG A 155 -6.34 -1.60 8.24
C ARG A 155 -6.99 -1.18 6.92
N THR A 156 -7.05 0.12 6.66
CA THR A 156 -7.41 0.62 5.34
C THR A 156 -6.37 0.15 4.32
N ILE A 157 -6.82 -0.44 3.21
CA ILE A 157 -5.97 -0.99 2.16
C ILE A 157 -5.88 0.02 1.02
N ILE A 158 -4.68 0.25 0.50
CA ILE A 158 -4.44 1.14 -0.64
C ILE A 158 -3.77 0.33 -1.75
N LEU A 159 -4.39 0.34 -2.93
CA LEU A 159 -3.88 -0.30 -4.14
C LEU A 159 -3.73 0.73 -5.26
N TYR A 160 -2.70 0.58 -6.07
CA TYR A 160 -2.61 1.20 -7.40
C TYR A 160 -3.22 0.26 -8.43
N GLU A 161 -3.89 0.81 -9.43
CA GLU A 161 -4.41 0.00 -10.53
C GLU A 161 -4.44 0.76 -11.85
N ALA A 162 -4.13 0.04 -12.90
CA ALA A 162 -4.26 0.57 -14.26
C ALA A 162 -5.74 0.50 -14.72
N PRO A 163 -6.23 1.50 -15.47
CA PRO A 163 -7.63 1.55 -15.85
C PRO A 163 -8.10 0.31 -16.62
N HIS A 164 -7.26 -0.28 -17.45
CA HIS A 164 -7.61 -1.45 -18.25
C HIS A 164 -7.69 -2.77 -17.44
N HIS A 165 -7.16 -2.80 -16.23
CA HIS A 165 -7.25 -3.94 -15.30
C HIS A 165 -8.33 -3.72 -14.22
N LEU A 166 -8.79 -2.49 -14.01
CA LEU A 166 -9.63 -2.10 -12.87
C LEU A 166 -10.84 -3.03 -12.65
N VAL A 167 -11.61 -3.32 -13.69
CA VAL A 167 -12.82 -4.14 -13.55
C VAL A 167 -12.50 -5.57 -13.11
N GLY A 168 -11.48 -6.17 -13.70
CA GLY A 168 -11.01 -7.51 -13.29
C GLY A 168 -10.55 -7.53 -11.84
N THR A 169 -9.75 -6.54 -11.45
CA THR A 169 -9.26 -6.40 -10.07
C THR A 169 -10.41 -6.20 -9.08
N LEU A 170 -11.43 -5.39 -9.41
CA LEU A 170 -12.60 -5.22 -8.55
C LEU A 170 -13.37 -6.53 -8.36
N GLN A 171 -13.51 -7.36 -9.39
CA GLN A 171 -14.15 -8.67 -9.31
C GLN A 171 -13.35 -9.62 -8.38
N GLU A 172 -12.04 -9.66 -8.50
CA GLU A 172 -11.17 -10.46 -7.63
C GLU A 172 -11.23 -9.97 -6.17
N LEU A 173 -11.20 -8.65 -5.95
CA LEU A 173 -11.35 -8.05 -4.63
C LEU A 173 -12.71 -8.38 -4.01
N TYR A 174 -13.80 -8.31 -4.79
CA TYR A 174 -15.14 -8.70 -4.32
C TYR A 174 -15.20 -10.16 -3.88
N GLN A 175 -14.60 -11.05 -4.67
CA GLN A 175 -14.56 -12.48 -4.34
C GLN A 175 -13.73 -12.78 -3.08
N ALA A 176 -12.61 -12.09 -2.90
CA ALA A 176 -11.70 -12.30 -1.78
C ALA A 176 -12.16 -11.59 -0.50
N LEU A 177 -12.57 -10.33 -0.61
CA LEU A 177 -12.83 -9.45 0.53
C LEU A 177 -14.31 -9.31 0.88
N GLY A 178 -15.21 -9.68 -0.04
CA GLY A 178 -16.63 -9.36 0.02
C GLY A 178 -16.93 -7.90 -0.37
N ASN A 179 -18.15 -7.45 -0.12
CA ASN A 179 -18.56 -6.09 -0.46
C ASN A 179 -18.14 -5.10 0.62
N ARG A 180 -16.98 -4.47 0.46
CA ARG A 180 -16.46 -3.45 1.37
C ARG A 180 -16.70 -2.05 0.82
N ARG A 181 -16.80 -1.07 1.72
CA ARG A 181 -16.74 0.34 1.35
C ARG A 181 -15.38 0.65 0.76
N MET A 182 -15.36 1.48 -0.25
CA MET A 182 -14.14 1.92 -0.91
C MET A 182 -14.28 3.31 -1.49
N THR A 183 -13.16 3.91 -1.82
CA THR A 183 -13.08 5.10 -2.64
C THR A 183 -12.16 4.82 -3.83
N LEU A 184 -12.67 5.04 -5.02
CA LEU A 184 -11.86 5.08 -6.23
C LEU A 184 -11.42 6.52 -6.47
N CYS A 185 -10.12 6.77 -6.32
CA CYS A 185 -9.52 8.05 -6.70
C CYS A 185 -8.93 7.93 -8.11
N ARG A 186 -9.24 8.87 -8.99
CA ARG A 186 -8.76 8.88 -10.37
C ARG A 186 -8.19 10.24 -10.71
N GLU A 187 -7.16 10.24 -11.57
CA GLU A 187 -6.56 11.45 -12.12
C GLU A 187 -6.24 12.50 -11.04
N LEU A 188 -5.71 12.03 -9.91
CA LEU A 188 -5.36 12.89 -8.77
C LEU A 188 -4.52 14.07 -9.19
N THR A 189 -4.85 15.25 -8.66
CA THR A 189 -4.25 16.57 -8.94
C THR A 189 -4.46 17.11 -10.37
N LYS A 190 -5.00 16.29 -11.28
CA LYS A 190 -5.26 16.69 -12.67
C LYS A 190 -6.65 17.32 -12.83
N LYS A 191 -6.90 17.90 -14.02
CA LYS A 191 -8.17 18.57 -14.36
C LYS A 191 -9.44 17.73 -14.12
N TYR A 192 -9.32 16.41 -14.29
CA TYR A 192 -10.45 15.48 -14.16
C TYR A 192 -10.32 14.59 -12.91
N GLU A 193 -9.73 15.14 -11.85
CA GLU A 193 -9.66 14.47 -10.56
C GLU A 193 -11.06 14.07 -10.08
N THR A 194 -11.20 12.83 -9.65
CA THR A 194 -12.42 12.32 -9.02
C THR A 194 -12.09 11.43 -7.83
N ALA A 195 -12.92 11.54 -6.78
CA ALA A 195 -12.91 10.63 -5.63
C ALA A 195 -14.33 10.06 -5.48
N PHE A 196 -14.53 8.85 -5.99
CA PHE A 196 -15.83 8.19 -6.00
C PHE A 196 -15.95 7.25 -4.80
N ARG A 197 -16.67 7.70 -3.78
CA ARG A 197 -16.96 6.93 -2.55
C ARG A 197 -18.15 6.01 -2.78
N THR A 198 -17.94 4.72 -2.60
CA THR A 198 -18.89 3.69 -2.98
C THR A 198 -18.61 2.36 -2.26
N THR A 199 -19.14 1.27 -2.76
CA THR A 199 -18.76 -0.11 -2.41
C THR A 199 -18.10 -0.80 -3.60
N ILE A 200 -17.44 -1.94 -3.36
CA ILE A 200 -16.82 -2.71 -4.45
C ILE A 200 -17.89 -3.15 -5.46
N GLU A 201 -19.03 -3.63 -4.98
CA GLU A 201 -20.14 -4.11 -5.81
C GLU A 201 -20.74 -3.00 -6.69
N ASP A 202 -21.04 -1.85 -6.09
CA ASP A 202 -21.58 -0.71 -6.83
C ASP A 202 -20.60 -0.20 -7.89
N LEU A 203 -19.29 -0.24 -7.60
CA LEU A 203 -18.29 0.16 -8.56
C LEU A 203 -18.17 -0.83 -9.73
N ILE A 204 -18.29 -2.13 -9.48
CA ILE A 204 -18.39 -3.14 -10.54
C ILE A 204 -19.62 -2.87 -11.42
N ALA A 205 -20.77 -2.59 -10.80
CA ALA A 205 -22.00 -2.27 -11.52
C ALA A 205 -21.86 -0.99 -12.36
N PHE A 206 -21.22 0.05 -11.80
CA PHE A 206 -20.97 1.31 -12.52
C PHE A 206 -20.12 1.11 -13.79
N TYR A 207 -19.09 0.26 -13.74
CA TYR A 207 -18.22 0.00 -14.88
C TYR A 207 -18.71 -1.11 -15.83
N LYS A 208 -19.92 -1.65 -15.62
CA LYS A 208 -20.51 -2.66 -16.51
C LYS A 208 -20.67 -2.13 -17.95
N ASP A 209 -21.11 -0.86 -18.07
CA ASP A 209 -21.39 -0.21 -19.34
C ASP A 209 -20.42 0.94 -19.69
N GLN A 210 -19.37 1.12 -18.88
CA GLN A 210 -18.40 2.21 -19.05
C GLN A 210 -16.98 1.65 -19.01
N LYS A 211 -16.07 2.28 -19.75
CA LYS A 211 -14.64 1.95 -19.68
C LYS A 211 -13.95 2.83 -18.63
N PRO A 212 -13.19 2.25 -17.70
CA PRO A 212 -12.34 3.01 -16.80
C PRO A 212 -11.30 3.81 -17.60
N LEU A 213 -11.05 5.06 -17.20
CA LEU A 213 -10.07 5.94 -17.79
C LEU A 213 -9.23 6.59 -16.71
N GLY A 214 -7.97 6.85 -17.02
CA GLY A 214 -7.03 7.54 -16.14
C GLY A 214 -6.41 6.61 -15.08
N GLU A 215 -5.39 7.11 -14.41
CA GLU A 215 -4.70 6.40 -13.32
C GLU A 215 -5.60 6.27 -12.10
N CYS A 216 -5.61 5.11 -11.48
CA CYS A 216 -6.52 4.75 -10.40
C CYS A 216 -5.76 4.43 -9.11
N VAL A 217 -6.28 4.93 -7.99
CA VAL A 217 -5.93 4.50 -6.64
C VAL A 217 -7.20 4.01 -5.94
N LEU A 218 -7.16 2.76 -5.49
CA LEU A 218 -8.22 2.13 -4.73
C LEU A 218 -7.92 2.27 -3.25
N VAL A 219 -8.81 2.87 -2.49
CA VAL A 219 -8.73 2.92 -1.02
C VAL A 219 -9.91 2.13 -0.48
N ILE A 220 -9.63 1.02 0.20
CA ILE A 220 -10.62 0.03 0.59
C ILE A 220 -10.67 -0.08 2.12
N GLU A 221 -11.86 -0.13 2.68
CA GLU A 221 -12.06 -0.31 4.12
C GLU A 221 -11.52 -1.67 4.56
N GLY A 222 -10.79 -1.69 5.68
CA GLY A 222 -10.35 -2.92 6.32
C GLY A 222 -11.51 -3.74 6.88
N ARG A 223 -11.27 -5.02 7.16
CA ARG A 223 -12.27 -5.90 7.77
C ARG A 223 -12.64 -5.40 9.16
N SER A 224 -13.92 -5.35 9.48
CA SER A 224 -14.41 -4.95 10.80
C SER A 224 -14.02 -6.00 11.84
N ARG A 225 -13.32 -5.56 12.90
CA ARG A 225 -12.99 -6.44 14.03
C ARG A 225 -14.25 -7.01 14.70
N LYS A 226 -15.31 -6.19 14.76
CA LYS A 226 -16.58 -6.62 15.34
C LYS A 226 -17.23 -7.75 14.53
N GLU A 227 -17.19 -7.65 13.19
CA GLU A 227 -17.69 -8.72 12.31
C GLU A 227 -16.84 -9.99 12.45
N MET A 228 -15.52 -9.87 12.53
CA MET A 228 -14.63 -11.02 12.77
C MET A 228 -14.92 -11.70 14.11
N GLU A 229 -15.15 -10.92 15.15
CA GLU A 229 -15.52 -11.44 16.48
C GLU A 229 -16.89 -12.13 16.43
N GLN A 230 -17.87 -11.56 15.74
CA GLN A 230 -19.21 -12.15 15.56
C GLN A 230 -19.14 -13.48 14.78
N GLU A 231 -18.44 -13.50 13.64
CA GLU A 231 -18.24 -14.75 12.88
C GLU A 231 -17.51 -15.82 13.70
N SER A 232 -16.48 -15.44 14.46
CA SER A 232 -15.80 -16.36 15.37
C SER A 232 -16.78 -16.92 16.42
N GLN A 233 -17.62 -16.07 17.00
CA GLN A 233 -18.63 -16.50 17.97
C GLN A 233 -19.68 -17.41 17.34
N GLU A 234 -20.11 -17.11 16.12
CA GLU A 234 -21.08 -17.92 15.37
C GLU A 234 -20.54 -19.30 15.03
N SER A 235 -19.27 -19.41 14.66
CA SER A 235 -18.64 -20.71 14.36
C SER A 235 -18.66 -21.70 15.52
N TRP A 236 -18.80 -21.22 16.76
CA TRP A 236 -18.87 -22.03 17.96
C TRP A 236 -20.28 -22.35 18.44
N ARG A 237 -21.34 -21.86 17.75
CA ARG A 237 -22.75 -22.07 18.18
C ARG A 237 -23.18 -23.52 18.11
N ASP A 238 -22.73 -24.24 17.09
CA ASP A 238 -23.16 -25.61 16.82
C ASP A 238 -22.42 -26.66 17.65
N ILE A 239 -21.42 -26.24 18.43
CA ILE A 239 -20.62 -27.12 19.30
C ILE A 239 -21.05 -26.90 20.75
N SER A 240 -21.25 -27.96 21.50
CA SER A 240 -21.56 -27.86 22.96
C SER A 240 -20.42 -27.17 23.72
N ILE A 241 -20.71 -26.65 24.90
CA ILE A 241 -19.67 -26.02 25.75
C ILE A 241 -18.66 -27.05 26.21
N GLU A 242 -19.09 -28.28 26.51
CA GLU A 242 -18.23 -29.41 26.88
C GLU A 242 -17.26 -29.77 25.77
N GLU A 243 -17.76 -29.93 24.53
CA GLU A 243 -16.91 -30.24 23.38
C GLU A 243 -15.90 -29.13 23.14
N HIS A 244 -16.34 -27.85 23.23
CA HIS A 244 -15.43 -26.71 23.09
C HIS A 244 -14.36 -26.68 24.22
N MET A 245 -14.74 -26.98 25.44
CA MET A 245 -13.79 -27.13 26.56
C MET A 245 -12.78 -28.25 26.29
N ALA A 246 -13.26 -29.43 25.83
CA ALA A 246 -12.44 -30.59 25.54
C ALA A 246 -11.37 -30.28 24.48
N ILE A 247 -11.65 -29.41 23.48
CA ILE A 247 -10.65 -28.99 22.47
C ILE A 247 -9.43 -28.38 23.14
N TYR A 248 -9.61 -27.50 24.14
CA TYR A 248 -8.52 -26.85 24.84
C TYR A 248 -7.87 -27.75 25.88
N GLU A 249 -8.67 -28.51 26.60
CA GLU A 249 -8.15 -29.47 27.62
C GLU A 249 -7.29 -30.57 26.97
N ASN A 250 -7.66 -31.06 25.80
CA ASN A 250 -6.87 -32.00 24.99
C ASN A 250 -5.53 -31.44 24.50
N GLN A 251 -5.40 -30.13 24.42
CA GLN A 251 -4.14 -29.42 24.14
C GLN A 251 -3.27 -29.21 25.38
N GLY A 252 -3.69 -29.74 26.52
CA GLY A 252 -2.97 -29.61 27.79
C GLY A 252 -3.24 -28.31 28.54
N ILE A 253 -4.24 -27.55 28.15
CA ILE A 253 -4.61 -26.28 28.79
C ILE A 253 -5.43 -26.60 30.06
N ALA A 254 -5.02 -26.03 31.21
CA ALA A 254 -5.73 -26.22 32.45
C ALA A 254 -7.19 -25.74 32.38
N ARG A 255 -8.14 -26.49 32.94
CA ARG A 255 -9.59 -26.24 32.90
C ARG A 255 -10.00 -24.79 33.18
N LYS A 256 -9.34 -24.13 34.15
CA LYS A 256 -9.60 -22.73 34.51
C LYS A 256 -9.26 -21.75 33.37
N GLU A 257 -8.22 -22.07 32.63
CA GLU A 257 -7.76 -21.26 31.49
C GLU A 257 -8.58 -21.60 30.26
N ALA A 258 -8.88 -22.87 30.01
CA ALA A 258 -9.79 -23.31 28.95
C ALA A 258 -11.16 -22.60 29.06
N MET A 259 -11.75 -22.48 30.26
CA MET A 259 -12.99 -21.72 30.46
C MET A 259 -12.87 -20.26 30.07
N LYS A 260 -11.71 -19.59 30.23
CA LYS A 260 -11.54 -18.21 29.80
C LYS A 260 -11.45 -18.11 28.27
N MET A 261 -10.78 -19.08 27.63
CA MET A 261 -10.66 -19.14 26.18
C MET A 261 -12.00 -19.38 25.52
N VAL A 262 -12.77 -20.39 26.01
CA VAL A 262 -14.14 -20.67 25.54
C VAL A 262 -15.06 -19.48 25.75
N ALA A 263 -14.98 -18.78 26.88
CA ALA A 263 -15.76 -17.57 27.13
C ALA A 263 -15.45 -16.46 26.12
N LYS A 264 -14.17 -16.24 25.85
CA LYS A 264 -13.72 -15.27 24.86
C LYS A 264 -14.21 -15.62 23.46
N ASP A 265 -14.03 -16.87 23.02
CA ASP A 265 -14.42 -17.34 21.68
C ASP A 265 -15.93 -17.26 21.45
N ARG A 266 -16.74 -17.46 22.49
CA ARG A 266 -18.20 -17.38 22.43
C ARG A 266 -18.76 -15.99 22.74
N GLY A 267 -17.92 -15.02 23.09
CA GLY A 267 -18.32 -13.65 23.44
C GLY A 267 -19.20 -13.60 24.71
N VAL A 268 -18.99 -14.53 25.65
CA VAL A 268 -19.74 -14.63 26.92
C VAL A 268 -18.78 -14.47 28.10
N THR A 269 -19.33 -14.36 29.33
CA THR A 269 -18.50 -14.29 30.51
C THR A 269 -18.03 -15.68 30.96
N LYS A 270 -16.88 -15.74 31.63
CA LYS A 270 -16.42 -17.01 32.27
C LYS A 270 -17.45 -17.59 33.24
N ARG A 271 -18.26 -16.72 33.87
CA ARG A 271 -19.33 -17.13 34.77
C ARG A 271 -20.43 -17.90 34.04
N ASP A 272 -20.77 -17.44 32.82
CA ASP A 272 -21.79 -18.10 31.99
C ASP A 272 -21.32 -19.50 31.59
N ILE A 273 -20.05 -19.66 31.20
CA ILE A 273 -19.47 -20.98 30.90
C ILE A 273 -19.51 -21.88 32.13
N TYR A 274 -19.12 -21.35 33.29
CA TYR A 274 -19.16 -22.14 34.54
C TYR A 274 -20.58 -22.62 34.90
N GLN A 275 -21.57 -21.72 34.78
CA GLN A 275 -22.98 -22.06 35.04
C GLN A 275 -23.50 -23.11 34.07
N ALA A 276 -23.20 -22.98 32.77
CA ALA A 276 -23.60 -23.95 31.77
C ALA A 276 -23.05 -25.36 32.04
N LEU A 277 -21.77 -25.43 32.45
CA LEU A 277 -21.13 -26.69 32.82
C LEU A 277 -21.67 -27.32 34.13
N LEU A 278 -22.31 -26.51 34.99
CA LEU A 278 -22.96 -27.03 36.23
C LEU A 278 -24.37 -27.56 35.96
N LEU A 279 -25.11 -26.96 35.03
CA LEU A 279 -26.50 -27.33 34.70
C LEU A 279 -26.61 -28.66 33.91
N GLN A 280 -25.52 -29.15 33.39
CA GLN A 280 -25.44 -30.40 32.63
C GLN A 280 -24.90 -31.58 33.41
N LYS A 281 -24.61 -31.40 34.72
CA LYS A 281 -24.34 -32.45 35.69
C LYS A 281 -25.61 -32.83 36.45
#